data_06bdaf5a158dabe90b84fed9294c5188
#
_entry.id   06bdaf5a158dabe90b84fed9294c5188
#
_cell.length_a   1.000
_cell.length_b   1.000
_cell.length_c   1.000
_cell.angle_alpha   90.00
_cell.angle_beta   90.00
_cell.angle_gamma   90.00
#
_symmetry.space_group_name_H-M   'P 1'
#
loop_
_entity.id
_entity.type
_entity.pdbx_description
1 polymer ?
#
loop_
_entity_poly.entity_id
_entity_poly.type
_entity_poly.pdbx_seq_one_letter_code
_entity_poly.pdbx_strand_id
1 'polypeptide(L)'
;MRRGLRSLWIAAACGLAGCGSATRPIELSSAWPQKTDDFEDVNEKWTRHGRDNSGLGGKHRHRLEQTIDIYATFKSPEWRAAWIAHQAEMHRMSPAAVRELTEKVKKEDAEQYEVALLVATHDRRSNDLQKGSRSTWRVALVDEAGTEIVASEIKRDRRPAAEIAAEFPHMGDFHEPYVARFPRSVDLLRPEASRFQLKVTSHQGGVVLEWRE
;
A
#
# COMPACT_ATOMS: atom_id res chain seq x y z
N MET A 1 32.75 2.02 67.28
CA MET A 1 32.59 0.97 66.23
C MET A 1 31.16 0.90 65.79
N ARG A 2 30.76 1.51 64.68
CA ARG A 2 29.42 1.35 64.09
C ARG A 2 29.59 1.14 62.59
N ARG A 3 29.29 -0.06 62.12
CA ARG A 3 29.33 -0.44 60.73
C ARG A 3 28.04 0.00 60.04
N GLY A 4 28.13 0.87 59.04
CA GLY A 4 27.00 1.30 58.21
C GLY A 4 26.75 0.28 57.08
N LEU A 5 25.56 -0.22 57.03
CA LEU A 5 25.07 -1.12 55.98
C LEU A 5 24.61 -0.22 54.80
N ARG A 6 25.25 -0.32 53.64
CA ARG A 6 24.83 0.33 52.39
C ARG A 6 23.90 -0.64 51.66
N SER A 7 22.63 -0.31 51.63
CA SER A 7 21.64 -0.99 50.82
C SER A 7 21.80 -0.60 49.35
N LEU A 8 22.15 -1.57 48.50
CA LEU A 8 22.12 -1.46 47.04
C LEU A 8 20.68 -1.61 46.55
N TRP A 9 20.08 -0.58 46.00
CA TRP A 9 18.84 -0.66 45.25
C TRP A 9 19.18 -0.98 43.79
N ILE A 10 18.88 -2.22 43.36
CA ILE A 10 18.91 -2.62 41.95
C ILE A 10 17.55 -2.23 41.34
N ALA A 11 17.49 -1.19 40.56
CA ALA A 11 16.32 -0.83 39.76
C ALA A 11 16.30 -1.73 38.52
N ALA A 12 15.40 -2.71 38.50
CA ALA A 12 15.12 -3.50 37.31
C ALA A 12 14.27 -2.67 36.33
N ALA A 13 14.89 -2.14 35.29
CA ALA A 13 14.21 -1.52 34.18
C ALA A 13 13.60 -2.61 33.29
N CYS A 14 12.32 -2.92 33.45
CA CYS A 14 11.56 -3.71 32.48
C CYS A 14 11.33 -2.88 31.21
N GLY A 15 12.17 -3.09 30.21
CA GLY A 15 11.94 -2.59 28.87
C GLY A 15 10.69 -3.26 28.28
N LEU A 16 9.60 -2.49 28.12
CA LEU A 16 8.46 -2.86 27.31
C LEU A 16 8.92 -2.84 25.85
N ALA A 17 9.31 -4.00 25.34
CA ALA A 17 9.46 -4.22 23.91
C ALA A 17 8.05 -4.20 23.29
N GLY A 18 7.61 -3.03 22.87
CA GLY A 18 6.44 -2.90 22.02
C GLY A 18 6.74 -3.60 20.70
N CYS A 19 6.03 -4.68 20.39
CA CYS A 19 5.98 -5.26 19.04
C CYS A 19 5.25 -4.28 18.10
N GLY A 20 5.89 -3.19 17.76
CA GLY A 20 5.55 -2.41 16.57
C GLY A 20 6.14 -3.15 15.39
N SER A 21 5.31 -3.56 14.43
CA SER A 21 5.78 -4.02 13.12
C SER A 21 6.68 -2.92 12.57
N ALA A 22 8.01 -3.14 12.60
CA ALA A 22 8.96 -2.20 12.03
C ALA A 22 8.70 -2.15 10.53
N THR A 23 8.02 -1.10 10.06
CA THR A 23 7.86 -0.83 8.63
C THR A 23 9.26 -0.71 8.05
N ARG A 24 9.62 -1.61 7.12
CA ARG A 24 10.93 -1.55 6.45
C ARG A 24 11.05 -0.18 5.76
N PRO A 25 12.21 0.50 5.87
CA PRO A 25 12.41 1.77 5.20
C PRO A 25 12.23 1.60 3.69
N ILE A 26 11.57 2.56 3.07
CA ILE A 26 11.33 2.61 1.63
C ILE A 26 12.29 3.63 1.06
N GLU A 27 12.92 3.34 -0.05
CA GLU A 27 13.59 4.33 -0.87
C GLU A 27 12.62 4.82 -1.95
N LEU A 28 12.26 6.11 -1.89
CA LEU A 28 11.37 6.74 -2.86
C LEU A 28 12.16 7.10 -4.13
N SER A 29 12.45 6.09 -4.95
CA SER A 29 13.25 6.23 -6.14
C SER A 29 12.49 5.81 -7.40
N SER A 30 12.60 6.62 -8.46
CA SER A 30 12.14 6.29 -9.81
C SER A 30 13.14 5.40 -10.57
N ALA A 31 14.33 5.13 -10.00
CA ALA A 31 15.34 4.30 -10.61
C ALA A 31 14.95 2.81 -10.56
N TRP A 32 15.19 2.12 -11.67
CA TRP A 32 15.02 0.67 -11.73
C TRP A 32 16.22 -0.02 -11.08
N PRO A 33 16.01 -0.92 -10.09
CA PRO A 33 17.11 -1.60 -9.43
C PRO A 33 17.81 -2.57 -10.37
N GLN A 34 19.12 -2.73 -10.20
CA GLN A 34 19.90 -3.74 -10.95
C GLN A 34 19.72 -5.15 -10.36
N LYS A 35 19.40 -5.23 -9.07
CA LYS A 35 19.13 -6.47 -8.34
C LYS A 35 17.91 -6.25 -7.47
N THR A 36 17.04 -7.24 -7.41
CA THR A 36 15.84 -7.23 -6.58
C THR A 36 16.00 -8.14 -5.38
N ASP A 37 15.36 -7.76 -4.29
CA ASP A 37 15.08 -8.65 -3.18
C ASP A 37 13.96 -9.63 -3.56
N ASP A 38 13.65 -10.56 -2.65
CA ASP A 38 12.53 -11.47 -2.81
C ASP A 38 11.20 -10.72 -3.01
N PHE A 39 10.34 -11.23 -3.90
CA PHE A 39 9.09 -10.55 -4.24
C PHE A 39 8.17 -10.37 -3.04
N GLU A 40 8.07 -11.36 -2.16
CA GLU A 40 7.20 -11.29 -0.99
C GLU A 40 7.63 -10.16 -0.07
N ASP A 41 8.94 -10.01 0.16
CA ASP A 41 9.52 -8.96 0.98
C ASP A 41 9.29 -7.57 0.37
N VAL A 42 9.48 -7.43 -0.94
CA VAL A 42 9.26 -6.17 -1.65
C VAL A 42 7.77 -5.83 -1.70
N ASN A 43 6.92 -6.82 -1.91
CA ASN A 43 5.46 -6.63 -1.92
C ASN A 43 4.95 -6.12 -0.57
N GLU A 44 5.38 -6.74 0.53
CA GLU A 44 5.04 -6.29 1.88
C GLU A 44 5.58 -4.87 2.16
N LYS A 45 6.82 -4.58 1.74
CA LYS A 45 7.45 -3.27 1.87
C LYS A 45 6.62 -2.16 1.21
N TRP A 46 6.02 -2.42 0.04
CA TRP A 46 5.23 -1.45 -0.71
C TRP A 46 3.73 -1.52 -0.44
N THR A 47 3.28 -2.40 0.45
CA THR A 47 1.88 -2.51 0.87
C THR A 47 1.62 -1.66 2.11
N ARG A 48 0.48 -0.98 2.13
CA ARG A 48 -0.04 -0.24 3.29
C ARG A 48 -1.44 -0.71 3.59
N HIS A 49 -1.78 -0.71 4.86
CA HIS A 49 -3.10 -1.09 5.36
C HIS A 49 -3.72 0.06 6.14
N GLY A 50 -5.01 0.27 5.95
CA GLY A 50 -5.76 1.23 6.73
C GLY A 50 -7.23 0.89 6.85
N ARG A 51 -7.81 1.32 7.96
CA ARG A 51 -9.22 1.16 8.29
C ARG A 51 -9.81 2.47 8.74
N ASP A 52 -10.99 2.76 8.27
CA ASP A 52 -11.81 3.80 8.88
C ASP A 52 -12.95 3.18 9.69
N ASN A 53 -12.88 3.42 10.99
CA ASN A 53 -13.89 3.02 11.96
C ASN A 53 -14.72 4.22 12.43
N SER A 54 -14.58 5.38 11.79
CA SER A 54 -15.20 6.63 12.25
C SER A 54 -16.71 6.62 12.14
N GLY A 55 -17.28 5.62 11.47
CA GLY A 55 -18.70 5.36 11.29
C GLY A 55 -19.56 6.62 11.34
N LEU A 56 -20.32 6.93 10.34
CA LEU A 56 -21.16 8.12 10.16
C LEU A 56 -21.36 8.91 11.45
N GLY A 57 -20.69 10.06 11.60
CA GLY A 57 -20.71 10.95 12.77
C GLY A 57 -22.11 11.50 13.10
N GLY A 58 -23.02 10.63 13.41
CA GLY A 58 -24.34 10.91 13.94
C GLY A 58 -24.41 10.47 15.39
N LYS A 59 -25.25 11.09 16.20
CA LYS A 59 -25.47 10.96 17.65
C LYS A 59 -25.66 9.54 18.22
N HIS A 60 -25.36 8.50 17.46
CA HIS A 60 -25.42 7.09 17.83
C HIS A 60 -24.01 6.50 17.97
N ARG A 61 -23.30 6.90 19.04
CA ARG A 61 -21.96 6.44 19.44
C ARG A 61 -21.85 4.94 19.76
N HIS A 62 -22.78 4.10 19.34
CA HIS A 62 -22.80 2.69 19.73
C HIS A 62 -22.54 1.69 18.61
N ARG A 63 -22.23 2.12 17.39
CA ARG A 63 -21.79 1.23 16.32
C ARG A 63 -20.41 1.65 15.83
N LEU A 64 -19.41 0.90 16.24
CA LEU A 64 -18.07 0.83 15.65
C LEU A 64 -18.19 0.11 14.29
N GLU A 65 -18.94 0.71 13.36
CA GLU A 65 -19.06 0.14 12.02
C GLU A 65 -17.86 0.61 11.21
N GLN A 66 -17.00 -0.33 10.90
CA GLN A 66 -15.92 -0.14 9.93
C GLN A 66 -16.53 0.28 8.60
N THR A 67 -16.24 1.50 8.13
CA THR A 67 -16.76 1.99 6.84
C THR A 67 -15.99 1.43 5.67
N ILE A 68 -14.66 1.32 5.81
CA ILE A 68 -13.74 0.79 4.80
C ILE A 68 -12.54 0.11 5.46
N ASP A 69 -12.11 -0.97 4.85
CA ASP A 69 -10.85 -1.67 5.10
C ASP A 69 -10.11 -1.77 3.77
N ILE A 70 -8.86 -1.32 3.70
CA ILE A 70 -8.12 -1.24 2.46
C ILE A 70 -6.65 -1.62 2.64
N TYR A 71 -6.18 -2.53 1.80
CA TYR A 71 -4.77 -2.72 1.53
C TYR A 71 -4.45 -2.09 0.19
N ALA A 72 -3.36 -1.35 0.13
CA ALA A 72 -2.88 -0.70 -1.08
C ALA A 72 -1.41 -1.00 -1.31
N THR A 73 -1.09 -1.57 -2.45
CA THR A 73 0.28 -1.84 -2.90
C THR A 73 0.64 -0.88 -4.02
N PHE A 74 1.59 0.01 -3.75
CA PHE A 74 2.11 0.91 -4.78
C PHE A 74 3.13 0.18 -5.64
N LYS A 75 2.87 0.07 -6.96
CA LYS A 75 3.74 -0.62 -7.89
C LYS A 75 4.90 0.28 -8.34
N SER A 76 5.85 0.48 -7.43
CA SER A 76 7.09 1.21 -7.69
C SER A 76 7.98 0.49 -8.71
N PRO A 77 9.02 1.14 -9.27
CA PRO A 77 10.03 0.47 -10.08
C PRO A 77 10.67 -0.73 -9.39
N GLU A 78 10.93 -0.63 -8.07
CA GLU A 78 11.44 -1.74 -7.25
C GLU A 78 10.44 -2.90 -7.20
N TRP A 79 9.17 -2.61 -6.91
CA TRP A 79 8.11 -3.63 -6.88
C TRP A 79 7.96 -4.32 -8.24
N ARG A 80 7.93 -3.53 -9.32
CA ARG A 80 7.80 -4.05 -10.69
C ARG A 80 8.97 -4.94 -11.10
N ALA A 81 10.19 -4.57 -10.72
CA ALA A 81 11.38 -5.37 -11.01
C ALA A 81 11.36 -6.70 -10.24
N ALA A 82 11.00 -6.69 -8.95
CA ALA A 82 10.85 -7.91 -8.16
C ALA A 82 9.72 -8.81 -8.71
N TRP A 83 8.59 -8.21 -9.10
CA TRP A 83 7.48 -8.93 -9.73
C TRP A 83 7.90 -9.60 -11.04
N ILE A 84 8.65 -8.92 -11.90
CA ILE A 84 9.17 -9.50 -13.15
C ILE A 84 10.09 -10.69 -12.86
N ALA A 85 10.99 -10.58 -11.88
CA ALA A 85 11.88 -11.67 -11.49
C ALA A 85 11.08 -12.88 -10.98
N HIS A 86 10.08 -12.64 -10.13
CA HIS A 86 9.17 -13.66 -9.63
C HIS A 86 8.38 -14.35 -10.77
N GLN A 87 7.81 -13.58 -11.71
CA GLN A 87 7.12 -14.13 -12.87
C GLN A 87 8.05 -14.98 -13.75
N ALA A 88 9.28 -14.51 -13.94
CA ALA A 88 10.28 -15.22 -14.73
C ALA A 88 10.62 -16.59 -14.14
N GLU A 89 10.72 -16.67 -12.82
CA GLU A 89 10.97 -17.92 -12.08
C GLU A 89 9.76 -18.86 -12.15
N MET A 90 8.58 -18.36 -11.74
CA MET A 90 7.34 -19.14 -11.70
C MET A 90 6.95 -19.74 -13.04
N HIS A 91 7.12 -18.97 -14.11
CA HIS A 91 6.75 -19.39 -15.46
C HIS A 91 7.95 -19.92 -16.29
N ARG A 92 9.14 -20.04 -15.67
CA ARG A 92 10.38 -20.47 -16.34
C ARG A 92 10.60 -19.75 -17.67
N MET A 93 10.47 -18.42 -17.62
CA MET A 93 10.53 -17.60 -18.83
C MET A 93 11.92 -17.63 -19.46
N SER A 94 11.97 -17.57 -20.80
CA SER A 94 13.24 -17.40 -21.49
C SER A 94 13.82 -16.00 -21.29
N PRO A 95 15.14 -15.80 -21.39
CA PRO A 95 15.75 -14.46 -21.27
C PRO A 95 15.18 -13.43 -22.26
N ALA A 96 14.72 -13.87 -23.43
CA ALA A 96 14.08 -13.00 -24.42
C ALA A 96 12.70 -12.54 -23.91
N ALA A 97 11.87 -13.45 -23.38
CA ALA A 97 10.56 -13.13 -22.84
C ALA A 97 10.66 -12.21 -21.60
N VAL A 98 11.66 -12.41 -20.75
CA VAL A 98 11.92 -11.52 -19.60
C VAL A 98 12.26 -10.11 -20.07
N ARG A 99 13.11 -9.95 -21.09
CA ARG A 99 13.43 -8.63 -21.66
C ARG A 99 12.20 -7.95 -22.23
N GLU A 100 11.40 -8.66 -23.00
CA GLU A 100 10.16 -8.12 -23.58
C GLU A 100 9.17 -7.67 -22.49
N LEU A 101 8.96 -8.50 -21.47
CA LEU A 101 8.13 -8.14 -20.32
C LEU A 101 8.68 -6.90 -19.58
N THR A 102 10.00 -6.82 -19.38
CA THR A 102 10.66 -5.70 -18.72
C THR A 102 10.44 -4.40 -19.49
N GLU A 103 10.64 -4.39 -20.80
CA GLU A 103 10.42 -3.18 -21.62
C GLU A 103 8.96 -2.75 -21.63
N LYS A 104 8.03 -3.70 -21.70
CA LYS A 104 6.59 -3.42 -21.59
C LYS A 104 6.25 -2.74 -20.26
N VAL A 105 6.68 -3.34 -19.15
CA VAL A 105 6.38 -2.84 -17.80
C VAL A 105 7.04 -1.49 -17.54
N LYS A 106 8.27 -1.27 -18.02
CA LYS A 106 8.93 0.05 -17.96
C LYS A 106 8.17 1.12 -18.71
N LYS A 107 7.66 0.80 -19.89
CA LYS A 107 6.84 1.73 -20.67
C LYS A 107 5.56 2.10 -19.91
N GLU A 108 4.86 1.13 -19.37
CA GLU A 108 3.66 1.36 -18.54
C GLU A 108 3.97 2.21 -17.31
N ASP A 109 5.08 1.92 -16.64
CA ASP A 109 5.55 2.69 -15.48
C ASP A 109 5.87 4.15 -15.84
N ALA A 110 6.47 4.40 -17.01
CA ALA A 110 6.78 5.76 -17.46
C ALA A 110 5.52 6.61 -17.74
N GLU A 111 4.41 5.98 -18.11
CA GLU A 111 3.16 6.66 -18.48
C GLU A 111 2.30 7.00 -17.26
N GLN A 112 2.27 6.12 -16.24
CA GLN A 112 1.34 6.24 -15.12
C GLN A 112 1.82 5.53 -13.86
N TYR A 113 1.40 6.04 -12.70
CA TYR A 113 1.49 5.30 -11.45
C TYR A 113 0.35 4.28 -11.36
N GLU A 114 0.63 3.14 -10.77
CA GLU A 114 -0.37 2.09 -10.55
C GLU A 114 -0.35 1.65 -9.09
N VAL A 115 -1.55 1.53 -8.51
CA VAL A 115 -1.77 1.03 -7.16
C VAL A 115 -2.76 -0.13 -7.23
N ALA A 116 -2.35 -1.29 -6.73
CA ALA A 116 -3.28 -2.39 -6.48
C ALA A 116 -4.00 -2.14 -5.16
N LEU A 117 -5.33 -2.31 -5.16
CA LEU A 117 -6.17 -2.06 -4.01
C LEU A 117 -7.00 -3.30 -3.70
N LEU A 118 -6.98 -3.74 -2.44
CA LEU A 118 -7.91 -4.73 -1.91
C LEU A 118 -8.86 -3.99 -0.97
N VAL A 119 -10.12 -3.87 -1.34
CA VAL A 119 -11.07 -3.00 -0.64
C VAL A 119 -12.26 -3.80 -0.12
N ALA A 120 -12.52 -3.71 1.17
CA ALA A 120 -13.75 -4.16 1.80
C ALA A 120 -14.50 -2.95 2.37
N THR A 121 -15.81 -2.89 2.14
CA THR A 121 -16.68 -1.87 2.70
C THR A 121 -17.79 -2.54 3.50
N HIS A 122 -18.28 -1.87 4.56
CA HIS A 122 -19.38 -2.40 5.37
C HIS A 122 -20.63 -2.65 4.50
N ASP A 123 -21.05 -1.65 3.72
CA ASP A 123 -22.07 -1.84 2.70
C ASP A 123 -21.40 -2.18 1.35
N ARG A 124 -21.59 -3.42 0.90
CA ARG A 124 -21.06 -3.89 -0.39
C ARG A 124 -21.47 -3.02 -1.58
N ARG A 125 -22.59 -2.30 -1.49
CA ARG A 125 -23.05 -1.39 -2.55
C ARG A 125 -22.14 -0.17 -2.68
N SER A 126 -21.49 0.21 -1.57
CA SER A 126 -20.49 1.28 -1.53
C SER A 126 -19.12 0.84 -2.03
N ASN A 127 -18.89 -0.45 -2.29
CA ASN A 127 -17.65 -0.94 -2.88
C ASN A 127 -17.71 -0.78 -4.41
N ASP A 128 -17.61 0.45 -4.87
CA ASP A 128 -17.96 0.86 -6.23
C ASP A 128 -16.90 1.74 -6.91
N LEU A 129 -15.62 1.59 -6.52
CA LEU A 129 -14.51 2.42 -6.98
C LEU A 129 -14.41 2.51 -8.51
N GLN A 130 -14.78 1.43 -9.22
CA GLN A 130 -14.75 1.36 -10.68
C GLN A 130 -15.76 2.29 -11.38
N LYS A 131 -16.66 2.93 -10.64
CA LYS A 131 -17.64 3.88 -11.20
C LYS A 131 -17.04 5.27 -11.46
N GLY A 132 -15.75 5.49 -11.12
CA GLY A 132 -15.05 6.75 -11.34
C GLY A 132 -15.74 7.92 -10.64
N SER A 133 -16.12 8.98 -11.36
CA SER A 133 -16.78 10.15 -10.78
C SER A 133 -18.15 9.89 -10.15
N ARG A 134 -18.76 8.72 -10.42
CA ARG A 134 -20.02 8.28 -9.80
C ARG A 134 -19.80 7.34 -8.62
N SER A 135 -18.54 7.05 -8.28
CA SER A 135 -18.20 6.23 -7.11
C SER A 135 -18.54 6.98 -5.83
N THR A 136 -18.86 6.21 -4.79
CA THR A 136 -18.95 6.70 -3.41
C THR A 136 -17.60 7.25 -2.93
N TRP A 137 -16.50 6.75 -3.47
CA TRP A 137 -15.14 7.02 -3.03
C TRP A 137 -14.34 7.83 -4.05
N ARG A 138 -13.66 8.85 -3.55
CA ARG A 138 -12.63 9.57 -4.30
C ARG A 138 -11.26 9.00 -3.93
N VAL A 139 -10.47 8.66 -4.94
CA VAL A 139 -9.14 8.09 -4.77
C VAL A 139 -8.11 9.03 -5.39
N ALA A 140 -7.14 9.49 -4.61
CA ALA A 140 -6.09 10.39 -5.06
C ALA A 140 -4.75 10.06 -4.42
N LEU A 141 -3.66 10.14 -5.19
CA LEU A 141 -2.31 10.25 -4.66
C LEU A 141 -2.04 11.70 -4.29
N VAL A 142 -1.25 11.92 -3.25
CA VAL A 142 -0.93 13.26 -2.75
C VAL A 142 0.56 13.31 -2.45
N ASP A 143 1.25 14.28 -3.04
CA ASP A 143 2.66 14.52 -2.77
C ASP A 143 2.87 15.18 -1.40
N GLU A 144 4.12 15.39 -1.03
CA GLU A 144 4.44 16.01 0.26
C GLU A 144 4.05 17.51 0.30
N ALA A 145 3.91 18.18 -0.86
CA ALA A 145 3.44 19.56 -0.96
C ALA A 145 1.91 19.68 -0.88
N GLY A 146 1.21 18.54 -0.86
CA GLY A 146 -0.25 18.49 -0.83
C GLY A 146 -0.90 18.51 -2.21
N THR A 147 -0.13 18.38 -3.30
CA THR A 147 -0.67 18.32 -4.66
C THR A 147 -1.36 16.98 -4.88
N GLU A 148 -2.63 17.03 -5.29
CA GLU A 148 -3.43 15.83 -5.52
C GLU A 148 -3.40 15.39 -6.99
N ILE A 149 -3.15 14.10 -7.19
CA ILE A 149 -3.27 13.41 -8.47
C ILE A 149 -4.46 12.45 -8.36
N VAL A 150 -5.59 12.82 -8.94
CA VAL A 150 -6.80 11.97 -8.92
C VAL A 150 -6.60 10.78 -9.85
N ALA A 151 -7.09 9.61 -9.45
CA ALA A 151 -7.08 8.43 -10.31
C ALA A 151 -7.80 8.71 -11.63
N SER A 152 -7.12 8.50 -12.76
CA SER A 152 -7.69 8.62 -14.09
C SER A 152 -8.57 7.43 -14.45
N GLU A 153 -8.23 6.27 -13.91
CA GLU A 153 -8.95 5.03 -14.12
C GLU A 153 -8.87 4.15 -12.87
N ILE A 154 -9.99 3.52 -12.51
CA ILE A 154 -10.03 2.44 -11.51
C ILE A 154 -10.83 1.29 -12.11
N LYS A 155 -10.21 0.12 -12.22
CA LYS A 155 -10.85 -1.10 -12.73
C LYS A 155 -10.82 -2.20 -11.68
N ARG A 156 -11.84 -3.04 -11.64
CA ARG A 156 -11.77 -4.29 -10.91
C ARG A 156 -10.74 -5.21 -11.56
N ASP A 157 -9.89 -5.80 -10.75
CA ASP A 157 -9.03 -6.89 -11.21
C ASP A 157 -9.90 -8.14 -11.37
N ARG A 158 -9.96 -8.65 -12.60
CA ARG A 158 -10.80 -9.79 -12.96
C ARG A 158 -10.01 -11.07 -13.13
N ARG A 159 -8.75 -11.07 -12.75
CA ARG A 159 -7.96 -12.31 -12.73
C ARG A 159 -8.58 -13.30 -11.74
N PRO A 160 -8.31 -14.61 -11.88
CA PRO A 160 -8.72 -15.60 -10.90
C PRO A 160 -8.32 -15.21 -9.47
N ALA A 161 -9.23 -15.40 -8.50
CA ALA A 161 -8.98 -15.01 -7.10
C ALA A 161 -7.71 -15.67 -6.53
N ALA A 162 -7.40 -16.91 -6.95
CA ALA A 162 -6.18 -17.59 -6.53
C ALA A 162 -4.90 -16.90 -7.02
N GLU A 163 -4.89 -16.34 -8.23
CA GLU A 163 -3.76 -15.59 -8.76
C GLU A 163 -3.58 -14.26 -8.02
N ILE A 164 -4.69 -13.57 -7.73
CA ILE A 164 -4.66 -12.32 -6.99
C ILE A 164 -4.18 -12.57 -5.55
N ALA A 165 -4.67 -13.62 -4.89
CA ALA A 165 -4.25 -13.99 -3.53
C ALA A 165 -2.78 -14.42 -3.47
N ALA A 166 -2.25 -15.05 -4.51
CA ALA A 166 -0.83 -15.40 -4.60
C ALA A 166 0.06 -14.14 -4.74
N GLU A 167 -0.42 -13.12 -5.46
CA GLU A 167 0.30 -11.85 -5.62
C GLU A 167 0.10 -10.92 -4.41
N PHE A 168 -1.09 -10.92 -3.82
CA PHE A 168 -1.48 -10.06 -2.70
C PHE A 168 -2.03 -10.91 -1.54
N PRO A 169 -1.18 -11.39 -0.62
CA PRO A 169 -1.56 -12.35 0.43
C PRO A 169 -2.57 -11.80 1.45
N HIS A 170 -2.77 -10.49 1.50
CA HIS A 170 -3.81 -9.86 2.34
C HIS A 170 -5.23 -9.94 1.75
N MET A 171 -5.39 -10.58 0.59
CA MET A 171 -6.70 -10.79 -0.03
C MET A 171 -7.57 -11.68 0.87
N GLY A 172 -8.62 -11.09 1.45
CA GLY A 172 -9.62 -11.81 2.25
C GLY A 172 -10.95 -11.93 1.49
N ASP A 173 -11.87 -12.76 2.02
CA ASP A 173 -13.16 -13.11 1.40
C ASP A 173 -14.08 -11.92 1.11
N PHE A 174 -13.89 -10.81 1.80
CA PHE A 174 -14.71 -9.59 1.65
C PHE A 174 -14.04 -8.50 0.83
N HIS A 175 -12.79 -8.70 0.42
CA HIS A 175 -12.08 -7.74 -0.39
C HIS A 175 -12.43 -7.87 -1.88
N GLU A 176 -12.72 -6.74 -2.50
CA GLU A 176 -12.78 -6.61 -3.96
C GLU A 176 -11.44 -6.04 -4.44
N PRO A 177 -10.79 -6.72 -5.39
CA PRO A 177 -9.52 -6.26 -5.92
C PRO A 177 -9.72 -5.23 -7.04
N TYR A 178 -8.93 -4.16 -6.98
CA TYR A 178 -8.92 -3.09 -7.98
C TYR A 178 -7.50 -2.74 -8.40
N VAL A 179 -7.40 -2.19 -9.59
CA VAL A 179 -6.20 -1.51 -10.09
C VAL A 179 -6.56 -0.05 -10.32
N ALA A 180 -5.91 0.85 -9.59
CA ALA A 180 -6.06 2.29 -9.74
C ALA A 180 -4.84 2.86 -10.48
N ARG A 181 -5.10 3.69 -11.50
CA ARG A 181 -4.09 4.33 -12.35
C ARG A 181 -4.15 5.83 -12.22
N PHE A 182 -2.98 6.44 -12.14
CA PHE A 182 -2.83 7.88 -11.92
C PHE A 182 -1.86 8.45 -12.95
N PRO A 183 -2.16 9.61 -13.56
CA PRO A 183 -1.23 10.23 -14.49
C PRO A 183 0.05 10.67 -13.75
N ARG A 184 1.20 10.58 -14.41
CA ARG A 184 2.47 11.09 -13.88
C ARG A 184 2.59 12.61 -14.05
N SER A 185 1.62 13.37 -13.54
CA SER A 185 1.63 14.83 -13.56
C SER A 185 2.53 15.45 -12.51
N VAL A 186 2.88 14.69 -11.46
CA VAL A 186 3.80 15.05 -10.39
C VAL A 186 4.74 13.87 -10.16
N ASP A 187 6.03 14.14 -9.98
CA ASP A 187 6.98 13.08 -9.66
C ASP A 187 6.95 12.79 -8.15
N LEU A 188 6.34 11.64 -7.81
CA LEU A 188 6.22 11.15 -6.43
C LEU A 188 7.48 10.43 -5.94
N LEU A 189 8.34 9.98 -6.86
CA LEU A 189 9.52 9.15 -6.58
C LEU A 189 10.81 9.91 -6.86
N ARG A 190 10.81 11.23 -6.64
CA ARG A 190 12.02 12.06 -6.78
C ARG A 190 12.92 11.91 -5.56
N PRO A 191 14.25 12.07 -5.71
CA PRO A 191 15.20 11.89 -4.61
C PRO A 191 14.96 12.78 -3.40
N GLU A 192 14.31 13.93 -3.57
CA GLU A 192 14.01 14.87 -2.50
C GLU A 192 12.67 14.60 -1.81
N ALA A 193 11.85 13.69 -2.36
CA ALA A 193 10.57 13.36 -1.77
C ALA A 193 10.76 12.47 -0.56
N SER A 194 10.31 12.92 0.60
CA SER A 194 10.37 12.14 1.84
C SER A 194 9.14 11.25 2.04
N ARG A 195 8.02 11.59 1.36
CA ARG A 195 6.75 10.87 1.48
C ARG A 195 5.77 11.19 0.37
N PHE A 196 4.83 10.29 0.18
CA PHE A 196 3.56 10.54 -0.52
C PHE A 196 2.44 9.73 0.14
N GLN A 197 1.20 10.04 -0.18
CA GLN A 197 0.02 9.44 0.43
C GLN A 197 -0.98 8.99 -0.64
N LEU A 198 -1.72 7.93 -0.34
CA LEU A 198 -2.97 7.60 -1.01
C LEU A 198 -4.13 8.00 -0.10
N LYS A 199 -5.00 8.88 -0.59
CA LYS A 199 -6.23 9.26 0.10
C LYS A 199 -7.42 8.58 -0.57
N VAL A 200 -8.19 7.85 0.21
CA VAL A 200 -9.48 7.28 -0.19
C VAL A 200 -10.53 7.90 0.69
N THR A 201 -11.38 8.76 0.13
CA THR A 201 -12.29 9.61 0.90
C THR A 201 -13.71 9.59 0.35
N SER A 202 -14.69 9.73 1.23
CA SER A 202 -16.11 9.85 0.90
C SER A 202 -16.85 10.64 1.99
N HIS A 203 -18.17 10.85 1.79
CA HIS A 203 -19.06 11.38 2.84
C HIS A 203 -19.26 10.39 4.00
N GLN A 204 -18.89 9.12 3.84
CA GLN A 204 -19.02 8.08 4.86
C GLN A 204 -17.79 7.97 5.75
N GLY A 205 -16.65 8.52 5.32
CA GLY A 205 -15.37 8.45 6.01
C GLY A 205 -14.20 8.41 5.03
N GLY A 206 -13.03 8.02 5.50
CA GLY A 206 -11.86 7.92 4.63
C GLY A 206 -10.64 7.34 5.30
N VAL A 207 -9.68 6.95 4.47
CA VAL A 207 -8.40 6.39 4.87
C VAL A 207 -7.27 7.15 4.18
N VAL A 208 -6.20 7.39 4.90
CA VAL A 208 -4.95 7.91 4.38
C VAL A 208 -3.86 6.88 4.61
N LEU A 209 -3.23 6.43 3.54
CA LEU A 209 -2.12 5.50 3.55
C LEU A 209 -0.86 6.24 3.13
N GLU A 210 0.23 6.06 3.85
CA GLU A 210 1.45 6.83 3.64
C GLU A 210 2.64 5.92 3.32
N TRP A 211 3.39 6.27 2.28
CA TRP A 211 4.72 5.76 1.97
C TRP A 211 5.72 6.85 2.30
N ARG A 212 6.70 6.52 3.12
CA ARG A 212 7.77 7.42 3.57
C ARG A 212 9.09 6.67 3.72
N GLU A 213 10.18 7.38 3.52
CA GLU A 213 11.53 6.91 3.84
C GLU A 213 11.73 6.60 5.32
#